data_78f479725b1e5d5eaeba5fb54897aaef
#
_entry.id   78f479725b1e5d5eaeba5fb54897aaef
#
_cell.length_a   1.000
_cell.length_b   1.000
_cell.length_c   1.000
_cell.angle_alpha   90.00
_cell.angle_beta   90.00
_cell.angle_gamma   90.00
#
_symmetry.space_group_name_H-M   'P 1'
#
loop_
_entity.id
_entity.type
_entity.pdbx_description
1 polymer ?
#
loop_
_entity_poly.entity_id
_entity_poly.type
_entity_poly.pdbx_seq_one_letter_code
_entity_poly.pdbx_strand_id
1 'polypeptide(L)'
;VIPVVVMSIVLSLMTSYALVFFSLKSKKIILKLFMFGLAVPMEVVIIQLYYHMFSLHLLNTRTGLILAQIALSLPFGVFFMSANLNALPHAILESAEIEGADTWVILWKIIAPLIMPAIIACAVFFFIWTWNEFLLALVLISKENLRTLPVGMAYFQGKYVGDIPLMAMGATLMTVPVIIIYVLLQKYFISGILAGALKE
;
A
#
# COMPACT_ATOMS: atom_id res chain seq x y z
N VAL A 1 -10.22 3.24 -1.54
CA VAL A 1 -9.32 2.62 -0.55
C VAL A 1 -9.21 1.12 -0.77
N ILE A 2 -10.30 0.33 -0.61
CA ILE A 2 -10.26 -1.14 -0.66
C ILE A 2 -9.52 -1.68 -1.91
N PRO A 3 -9.83 -1.25 -3.15
CA PRO A 3 -9.11 -1.74 -4.33
C PRO A 3 -7.61 -1.44 -4.29
N VAL A 4 -7.22 -0.27 -3.76
CA VAL A 4 -5.80 0.09 -3.61
C VAL A 4 -5.11 -0.85 -2.65
N VAL A 5 -5.67 -1.05 -1.45
CA VAL A 5 -5.09 -1.93 -0.42
C VAL A 5 -4.93 -3.35 -0.94
N VAL A 6 -6.00 -3.94 -1.48
CA VAL A 6 -5.98 -5.34 -1.97
C VAL A 6 -4.98 -5.51 -3.10
N MET A 7 -5.02 -4.66 -4.12
CA MET A 7 -4.12 -4.77 -5.28
C MET A 7 -2.67 -4.52 -4.89
N SER A 8 -2.39 -3.53 -4.02
CA SER A 8 -1.03 -3.27 -3.54
C SER A 8 -0.47 -4.46 -2.75
N ILE A 9 -1.28 -5.11 -1.91
CA ILE A 9 -0.86 -6.32 -1.17
C ILE A 9 -0.55 -7.45 -2.14
N VAL A 10 -1.48 -7.77 -3.05
CA VAL A 10 -1.31 -8.87 -4.01
C VAL A 10 -0.05 -8.66 -4.85
N LEU A 11 0.10 -7.47 -5.45
CA LEU A 11 1.25 -7.16 -6.29
C LEU A 11 2.57 -7.14 -5.50
N SER A 12 2.57 -6.58 -4.29
CA SER A 12 3.75 -6.58 -3.42
C SER A 12 4.15 -7.99 -3.02
N LEU A 13 3.19 -8.84 -2.64
CA LEU A 13 3.44 -10.22 -2.25
C LEU A 13 4.01 -11.04 -3.42
N MET A 14 3.39 -10.97 -4.59
CA MET A 14 3.85 -11.67 -5.79
C MET A 14 5.25 -11.22 -6.21
N THR A 15 5.49 -9.90 -6.22
CA THR A 15 6.80 -9.33 -6.57
C THR A 15 7.86 -9.75 -5.56
N SER A 16 7.57 -9.65 -4.28
CA SER A 16 8.49 -10.03 -3.20
C SER A 16 8.81 -11.53 -3.23
N TYR A 17 7.80 -12.37 -3.44
CA TYR A 17 7.98 -13.82 -3.60
C TYR A 17 8.94 -14.14 -4.74
N ALA A 18 8.72 -13.54 -5.91
CA ALA A 18 9.60 -13.73 -7.06
C ALA A 18 11.03 -13.25 -6.78
N LEU A 19 11.19 -12.10 -6.12
CA LEU A 19 12.49 -11.53 -5.78
C LEU A 19 13.24 -12.34 -4.70
N VAL A 20 12.53 -12.98 -3.77
CA VAL A 20 13.17 -13.73 -2.69
C VAL A 20 13.53 -15.13 -3.15
N PHE A 21 12.62 -15.84 -3.77
CA PHE A 21 12.75 -17.27 -3.99
C PHE A 21 13.21 -17.67 -5.40
N PHE A 22 13.01 -16.81 -6.41
CA PHE A 22 13.50 -17.14 -7.75
C PHE A 22 14.94 -16.68 -7.97
N SER A 23 15.68 -17.41 -8.79
CA SER A 23 17.06 -17.13 -9.17
C SER A 23 17.13 -16.07 -10.30
N LEU A 24 16.67 -14.83 -10.00
CA LEU A 24 16.65 -13.74 -10.97
C LEU A 24 18.02 -13.05 -11.04
N LYS A 25 18.64 -13.00 -12.23
CA LYS A 25 19.93 -12.33 -12.46
C LYS A 25 19.91 -10.84 -12.06
N SER A 26 18.77 -10.15 -12.27
CA SER A 26 18.58 -8.73 -11.98
C SER A 26 17.99 -8.43 -10.59
N LYS A 27 17.82 -9.42 -9.71
CA LYS A 27 17.20 -9.30 -8.38
C LYS A 27 17.72 -8.09 -7.58
N LYS A 28 19.04 -7.92 -7.50
CA LYS A 28 19.66 -6.82 -6.74
C LYS A 28 19.32 -5.44 -7.32
N ILE A 29 19.25 -5.34 -8.65
CA ILE A 29 18.93 -4.08 -9.35
C ILE A 29 17.46 -3.73 -9.10
N ILE A 30 16.56 -4.71 -9.26
CA ILE A 30 15.12 -4.50 -9.04
C ILE A 30 14.84 -4.07 -7.60
N LEU A 31 15.44 -4.72 -6.60
CA LEU A 31 15.30 -4.30 -5.20
C LEU A 31 15.82 -2.88 -4.96
N LYS A 32 16.97 -2.51 -5.55
CA LYS A 32 17.50 -1.15 -5.45
C LYS A 32 16.56 -0.12 -6.08
N LEU A 33 15.90 -0.45 -7.20
CA LEU A 33 14.90 0.43 -7.83
C LEU A 33 13.70 0.66 -6.91
N PHE A 34 13.17 -0.38 -6.27
CA PHE A 34 12.10 -0.22 -5.27
C PHE A 34 12.57 0.61 -4.06
N MET A 35 13.78 0.36 -3.54
CA MET A 35 14.34 1.17 -2.45
C MET A 35 14.54 2.64 -2.85
N PHE A 36 14.98 2.90 -4.08
CA PHE A 36 15.05 4.26 -4.61
C PHE A 36 13.68 4.93 -4.67
N GLY A 37 12.64 4.18 -5.07
CA GLY A 37 11.25 4.65 -5.06
C GLY A 37 10.76 5.09 -3.67
N LEU A 38 11.27 4.49 -2.57
CA LEU A 38 10.98 4.94 -1.21
C LEU A 38 11.66 6.27 -0.83
N ALA A 39 12.81 6.55 -1.44
CA ALA A 39 13.58 7.76 -1.14
C ALA A 39 13.07 8.99 -1.91
N VAL A 40 12.29 8.79 -2.97
CA VAL A 40 11.77 9.90 -3.79
C VAL A 40 10.53 10.51 -3.14
N PRO A 41 10.56 11.81 -2.78
CA PRO A 41 9.38 12.48 -2.24
C PRO A 41 8.26 12.53 -3.29
N MET A 42 7.02 12.31 -2.85
CA MET A 42 5.84 12.34 -3.73
C MET A 42 5.69 13.71 -4.43
N GLU A 43 6.03 14.79 -3.74
CA GLU A 43 5.95 16.17 -4.24
C GLU A 43 6.83 16.39 -5.48
N VAL A 44 7.92 15.63 -5.63
CA VAL A 44 8.80 15.72 -6.80
C VAL A 44 8.19 15.04 -8.02
N VAL A 45 7.46 13.94 -7.83
CA VAL A 45 6.90 13.14 -8.93
C VAL A 45 5.49 13.53 -9.33
N ILE A 46 4.79 14.34 -8.52
CA ILE A 46 3.36 14.59 -8.72
C ILE A 46 3.05 15.30 -10.04
N ILE A 47 3.93 16.21 -10.48
CA ILE A 47 3.74 16.95 -11.74
C ILE A 47 3.88 15.99 -12.93
N GLN A 48 4.92 15.15 -12.94
CA GLN A 48 5.13 14.16 -13.98
C GLN A 48 4.00 13.12 -14.00
N LEU A 49 3.53 12.73 -12.82
CA LEU A 49 2.42 11.80 -12.69
C LEU A 49 1.12 12.42 -13.23
N TYR A 50 0.87 13.71 -13.00
CA TYR A 50 -0.26 14.43 -13.58
C TYR A 50 -0.24 14.38 -15.11
N TYR A 51 0.89 14.75 -15.74
CA TYR A 51 1.00 14.70 -17.21
C TYR A 51 0.91 13.28 -17.76
N HIS A 52 1.43 12.30 -17.04
CA HIS A 52 1.29 10.90 -17.42
C HIS A 52 -0.17 10.44 -17.36
N MET A 53 -0.90 10.75 -16.30
CA MET A 53 -2.33 10.46 -16.18
C MET A 53 -3.17 11.23 -17.20
N PHE A 54 -2.75 12.46 -17.55
CA PHE A 54 -3.38 13.23 -18.62
C PHE A 54 -3.23 12.54 -19.97
N SER A 55 -2.03 12.11 -20.34
CA SER A 55 -1.76 11.42 -21.61
C SER A 55 -2.50 10.09 -21.75
N LEU A 56 -2.76 9.41 -20.63
CA LEU A 56 -3.53 8.18 -20.57
C LEU A 56 -5.06 8.40 -20.48
N HIS A 57 -5.53 9.65 -20.52
CA HIS A 57 -6.95 10.01 -20.33
C HIS A 57 -7.54 9.51 -19.00
N LEU A 58 -6.71 9.41 -17.95
CA LEU A 58 -7.08 8.92 -16.62
C LEU A 58 -7.32 10.03 -15.59
N LEU A 59 -7.12 11.31 -15.94
CA LEU A 59 -7.49 12.43 -15.07
C LEU A 59 -9.01 12.46 -14.82
N ASN A 60 -9.40 12.89 -13.63
CA ASN A 60 -10.80 12.93 -13.19
C ASN A 60 -11.52 11.57 -13.28
N THR A 61 -10.77 10.48 -13.03
CA THR A 61 -11.31 9.13 -12.94
C THR A 61 -10.88 8.45 -11.64
N ARG A 62 -11.76 7.59 -11.10
CA ARG A 62 -11.42 6.75 -9.94
C ARG A 62 -10.27 5.79 -10.27
N THR A 63 -10.25 5.26 -11.49
CA THR A 63 -9.22 4.33 -11.94
C THR A 63 -7.84 4.98 -11.94
N GLY A 64 -7.71 6.22 -12.45
CA GLY A 64 -6.43 6.95 -12.43
C GLY A 64 -5.90 7.15 -11.02
N LEU A 65 -6.75 7.58 -10.08
CA LEU A 65 -6.37 7.76 -8.69
C LEU A 65 -5.96 6.43 -8.04
N ILE A 66 -6.71 5.34 -8.28
CA ILE A 66 -6.40 4.00 -7.76
C ILE A 66 -5.05 3.52 -8.27
N LEU A 67 -4.80 3.59 -9.57
CA LEU A 67 -3.54 3.13 -10.17
C LEU A 67 -2.34 3.93 -9.67
N ALA A 68 -2.47 5.25 -9.54
CA ALA A 68 -1.43 6.11 -9.00
C ALA A 68 -1.09 5.75 -7.55
N GLN A 69 -2.10 5.54 -6.70
CA GLN A 69 -1.91 5.12 -5.31
C GLN A 69 -1.29 3.73 -5.19
N ILE A 70 -1.68 2.77 -6.04
CA ILE A 70 -1.05 1.44 -6.09
C ILE A 70 0.43 1.59 -6.43
N ALA A 71 0.76 2.33 -7.50
CA ALA A 71 2.14 2.50 -7.94
C ALA A 71 3.04 3.09 -6.85
N LEU A 72 2.55 4.08 -6.10
CA LEU A 72 3.28 4.70 -4.99
C LEU A 72 3.39 3.81 -3.76
N SER A 73 2.47 2.85 -3.57
CA SER A 73 2.49 1.91 -2.45
C SER A 73 3.45 0.74 -2.65
N LEU A 74 3.69 0.34 -3.91
CA LEU A 74 4.49 -0.85 -4.25
C LEU A 74 5.91 -0.84 -3.68
N PRO A 75 6.68 0.27 -3.71
CA PRO A 75 8.04 0.29 -3.18
C PRO A 75 8.10 -0.16 -1.72
N PHE A 76 7.23 0.37 -0.88
CA PHE A 76 7.15 -0.02 0.52
C PHE A 76 6.68 -1.47 0.68
N GLY A 77 5.61 -1.85 -0.03
CA GLY A 77 5.07 -3.21 0.07
C GLY A 77 6.08 -4.28 -0.32
N VAL A 78 6.79 -4.07 -1.43
CA VAL A 78 7.83 -5.01 -1.88
C VAL A 78 9.00 -5.08 -0.90
N PHE A 79 9.47 -3.93 -0.40
CA PHE A 79 10.53 -3.89 0.61
C PHE A 79 10.10 -4.61 1.90
N PHE A 80 8.95 -4.26 2.45
CA PHE A 80 8.44 -4.80 3.70
C PHE A 80 8.17 -6.30 3.62
N MET A 81 7.50 -6.77 2.57
CA MET A 81 7.22 -8.19 2.38
C MET A 81 8.49 -8.98 2.09
N SER A 82 9.43 -8.45 1.30
CA SER A 82 10.70 -9.13 1.04
C SER A 82 11.50 -9.36 2.32
N ALA A 83 11.50 -8.39 3.25
CA ALA A 83 12.16 -8.54 4.54
C ALA A 83 11.57 -9.70 5.36
N ASN A 84 10.24 -9.81 5.38
CA ASN A 84 9.54 -10.90 6.08
C ASN A 84 9.71 -12.26 5.39
N LEU A 85 9.71 -12.30 4.06
CA LEU A 85 9.94 -13.53 3.30
C LEU A 85 11.37 -14.07 3.46
N ASN A 86 12.37 -13.20 3.49
CA ASN A 86 13.76 -13.58 3.75
C ASN A 86 13.99 -14.16 5.17
N ALA A 87 13.04 -13.97 6.09
CA ALA A 87 13.09 -14.56 7.41
C ALA A 87 12.63 -16.03 7.45
N LEU A 88 11.95 -16.50 6.41
CA LEU A 88 11.47 -17.88 6.34
C LEU A 88 12.60 -18.84 5.98
N PRO A 89 12.65 -20.04 6.59
CA PRO A 89 13.57 -21.08 6.21
C PRO A 89 13.30 -21.56 4.78
N HIS A 90 14.32 -21.65 3.95
CA HIS A 90 14.20 -22.18 2.56
C HIS A 90 13.69 -23.62 2.51
N ALA A 91 13.95 -24.42 3.54
CA ALA A 91 13.47 -25.80 3.66
C ALA A 91 11.94 -25.94 3.51
N ILE A 92 11.16 -24.88 3.84
CA ILE A 92 9.70 -24.90 3.66
C ILE A 92 9.34 -24.98 2.17
N LEU A 93 10.05 -24.24 1.30
CA LEU A 93 9.82 -24.29 -0.13
C LEU A 93 10.29 -25.62 -0.73
N GLU A 94 11.50 -26.03 -0.37
CA GLU A 94 12.08 -27.29 -0.86
C GLU A 94 11.17 -28.48 -0.53
N SER A 95 10.64 -28.54 0.69
CA SER A 95 9.69 -29.60 1.07
C SER A 95 8.41 -29.55 0.22
N ALA A 96 7.85 -28.37 -0.01
CA ALA A 96 6.64 -28.22 -0.80
C ALA A 96 6.86 -28.58 -2.29
N GLU A 97 8.03 -28.25 -2.84
CA GLU A 97 8.42 -28.62 -4.20
C GLU A 97 8.60 -30.14 -4.35
N ILE A 98 9.19 -30.80 -3.35
CA ILE A 98 9.34 -32.27 -3.31
C ILE A 98 7.96 -32.95 -3.29
N GLU A 99 6.99 -32.38 -2.59
CA GLU A 99 5.59 -32.85 -2.56
C GLU A 99 4.81 -32.54 -3.86
N GLY A 100 5.44 -31.89 -4.84
CA GLY A 100 4.84 -31.58 -6.15
C GLY A 100 3.93 -30.36 -6.15
N ALA A 101 4.02 -29.49 -5.13
CA ALA A 101 3.25 -28.25 -5.11
C ALA A 101 3.76 -27.27 -6.18
N ASP A 102 2.82 -26.69 -6.96
CA ASP A 102 3.16 -25.66 -7.91
C ASP A 102 3.38 -24.31 -7.22
N THR A 103 4.04 -23.37 -7.91
CA THR A 103 4.40 -22.04 -7.42
C THR A 103 3.19 -21.25 -6.85
N TRP A 104 2.00 -21.38 -7.46
CA TRP A 104 0.79 -20.70 -6.99
C TRP A 104 0.25 -21.31 -5.70
N VAL A 105 0.32 -22.62 -5.59
CA VAL A 105 -0.05 -23.34 -4.35
C VAL A 105 0.89 -22.95 -3.23
N ILE A 106 2.20 -22.94 -3.50
CA ILE A 106 3.22 -22.52 -2.52
C ILE A 106 2.96 -21.09 -2.07
N LEU A 107 2.80 -20.15 -3.01
CA LEU A 107 2.58 -18.73 -2.67
C LEU A 107 1.33 -18.54 -1.81
N TRP A 108 0.18 -19.07 -2.24
CA TRP A 108 -1.11 -18.71 -1.61
C TRP A 108 -1.50 -19.63 -0.47
N LYS A 109 -1.11 -20.90 -0.48
CA LYS A 109 -1.52 -21.87 0.55
C LYS A 109 -0.46 -22.12 1.62
N ILE A 110 0.81 -21.78 1.35
CA ILE A 110 1.90 -22.02 2.30
C ILE A 110 2.50 -20.68 2.75
N ILE A 111 3.04 -19.89 1.84
CA ILE A 111 3.79 -18.68 2.17
C ILE A 111 2.89 -17.56 2.70
N ALA A 112 1.78 -17.24 2.01
CA ALA A 112 0.90 -16.15 2.43
C ALA A 112 0.33 -16.37 3.84
N PRO A 113 -0.14 -17.56 4.23
CA PRO A 113 -0.54 -17.84 5.61
C PRO A 113 0.59 -17.68 6.63
N LEU A 114 1.82 -18.09 6.30
CA LEU A 114 2.97 -17.98 7.22
C LEU A 114 3.35 -16.52 7.51
N ILE A 115 3.24 -15.63 6.52
CA ILE A 115 3.52 -14.20 6.70
C ILE A 115 2.25 -13.37 6.89
N MET A 116 1.13 -13.99 7.25
CA MET A 116 -0.14 -13.29 7.44
C MET A 116 -0.05 -12.09 8.40
N PRO A 117 0.69 -12.15 9.52
CA PRO A 117 0.89 -10.96 10.36
C PRO A 117 1.53 -9.79 9.62
N ALA A 118 2.52 -10.05 8.76
CA ALA A 118 3.16 -9.03 7.95
C ALA A 118 2.22 -8.49 6.85
N ILE A 119 1.43 -9.35 6.22
CA ILE A 119 0.41 -8.96 5.24
C ILE A 119 -0.61 -8.02 5.88
N ILE A 120 -1.12 -8.36 7.08
CA ILE A 120 -2.08 -7.53 7.80
C ILE A 120 -1.45 -6.19 8.22
N ALA A 121 -0.21 -6.19 8.70
CA ALA A 121 0.49 -4.95 9.03
C ALA A 121 0.63 -4.05 7.80
N CYS A 122 1.05 -4.60 6.66
CA CYS A 122 1.14 -3.89 5.38
C CYS A 122 -0.23 -3.35 4.92
N ALA A 123 -1.31 -4.12 5.11
CA ALA A 123 -2.67 -3.69 4.82
C ALA A 123 -3.10 -2.48 5.64
N VAL A 124 -2.74 -2.44 6.92
CA VAL A 124 -3.01 -1.29 7.80
C VAL A 124 -2.27 -0.05 7.32
N PHE A 125 -0.98 -0.17 6.96
CA PHE A 125 -0.22 0.97 6.40
C PHE A 125 -0.87 1.48 5.12
N PHE A 126 -1.16 0.61 4.17
CA PHE A 126 -1.80 1.00 2.90
C PHE A 126 -3.17 1.62 3.11
N PHE A 127 -3.96 1.10 4.06
CA PHE A 127 -5.25 1.70 4.40
C PHE A 127 -5.07 3.11 4.95
N ILE A 128 -4.19 3.31 5.95
CA ILE A 128 -3.97 4.62 6.57
C ILE A 128 -3.47 5.64 5.54
N TRP A 129 -2.50 5.27 4.70
CA TRP A 129 -1.96 6.16 3.68
C TRP A 129 -3.01 6.51 2.61
N THR A 130 -3.70 5.51 2.07
CA THR A 130 -4.73 5.72 1.05
C THR A 130 -5.93 6.51 1.58
N TRP A 131 -6.33 6.26 2.82
CA TRP A 131 -7.46 6.93 3.46
C TRP A 131 -7.18 8.42 3.70
N ASN A 132 -5.98 8.75 4.16
CA ASN A 132 -5.58 10.12 4.46
C ASN A 132 -4.95 10.85 3.26
N GLU A 133 -4.87 10.19 2.10
CA GLU A 133 -4.24 10.79 0.94
C GLU A 133 -5.03 12.00 0.45
N PHE A 134 -4.35 13.14 0.38
CA PHE A 134 -4.92 14.43 0.04
C PHE A 134 -4.35 15.01 -1.25
N LEU A 135 -3.01 15.07 -1.36
CA LEU A 135 -2.32 15.84 -2.39
C LEU A 135 -2.52 15.23 -3.79
N LEU A 136 -2.39 13.92 -3.90
CA LEU A 136 -2.59 13.20 -5.16
C LEU A 136 -4.04 13.32 -5.64
N ALA A 137 -4.99 13.15 -4.71
CA ALA A 137 -6.42 13.28 -5.01
C ALA A 137 -6.78 14.72 -5.41
N LEU A 138 -6.18 15.73 -4.75
CA LEU A 138 -6.38 17.15 -5.09
C LEU A 138 -5.90 17.45 -6.51
N VAL A 139 -4.76 16.88 -6.92
CA VAL A 139 -4.14 17.16 -8.22
C VAL A 139 -4.83 16.38 -9.35
N LEU A 140 -5.20 15.10 -9.12
CA LEU A 140 -5.76 14.25 -10.18
C LEU A 140 -7.28 14.36 -10.34
N ILE A 141 -8.01 14.85 -9.32
CA ILE A 141 -9.48 14.88 -9.30
C ILE A 141 -10.00 16.31 -9.14
N SER A 142 -10.45 16.91 -10.23
CA SER A 142 -11.09 18.22 -10.23
C SER A 142 -12.62 18.14 -10.05
N LYS A 143 -13.23 17.03 -10.51
CA LYS A 143 -14.70 16.84 -10.45
C LYS A 143 -15.18 16.67 -9.02
N GLU A 144 -16.18 17.47 -8.62
CA GLU A 144 -16.70 17.52 -7.26
C GLU A 144 -17.24 16.16 -6.78
N ASN A 145 -17.98 15.46 -7.61
CA ASN A 145 -18.58 14.16 -7.31
C ASN A 145 -17.59 12.99 -7.20
N LEU A 146 -16.31 13.23 -7.48
CA LEU A 146 -15.23 12.22 -7.37
C LEU A 146 -14.23 12.53 -6.26
N ARG A 147 -14.37 13.68 -5.58
CA ARG A 147 -13.44 14.08 -4.52
C ARG A 147 -13.41 13.07 -3.39
N THR A 148 -12.21 12.84 -2.86
CA THR A 148 -12.02 12.07 -1.64
C THR A 148 -12.44 12.91 -0.41
N LEU A 149 -12.67 12.26 0.70
CA LEU A 149 -13.09 12.94 1.94
C LEU A 149 -12.05 14.00 2.40
N PRO A 150 -10.72 13.72 2.41
CA PRO A 150 -9.72 14.75 2.74
C PRO A 150 -9.80 15.98 1.83
N VAL A 151 -9.96 15.80 0.53
CA VAL A 151 -10.09 16.90 -0.43
C VAL A 151 -11.40 17.68 -0.18
N GLY A 152 -12.51 16.97 0.04
CA GLY A 152 -13.78 17.58 0.39
C GLY A 152 -13.70 18.48 1.63
N MET A 153 -12.98 18.03 2.67
CA MET A 153 -12.77 18.80 3.90
C MET A 153 -12.03 20.12 3.66
N ALA A 154 -11.01 20.12 2.79
CA ALA A 154 -10.29 21.36 2.46
C ALA A 154 -11.19 22.40 1.77
N TYR A 155 -12.16 21.96 0.97
CA TYR A 155 -13.13 22.86 0.34
C TYR A 155 -14.15 23.42 1.34
N PHE A 156 -14.48 22.71 2.41
CA PHE A 156 -15.34 23.26 3.46
C PHE A 156 -14.68 24.42 4.20
N GLN A 157 -13.38 24.36 4.44
CA GLN A 157 -12.64 25.47 5.05
C GLN A 157 -12.67 26.76 4.21
N GLY A 158 -12.62 26.66 2.86
CA GLY A 158 -12.62 27.82 1.98
C GLY A 158 -14.01 28.44 1.70
N LYS A 159 -15.07 27.60 1.68
CA LYS A 159 -16.42 28.05 1.26
C LYS A 159 -17.35 28.38 2.44
N TYR A 160 -17.09 27.83 3.61
CA TYR A 160 -17.92 27.92 4.80
C TYR A 160 -17.05 28.29 6.03
N VAL A 161 -16.33 29.42 5.92
CA VAL A 161 -15.53 29.95 7.03
C VAL A 161 -16.48 30.22 8.20
N GLY A 162 -16.40 29.33 9.22
CA GLY A 162 -17.18 29.46 10.46
C GLY A 162 -18.17 28.35 10.78
N ASP A 163 -18.39 27.36 9.90
CA ASP A 163 -19.23 26.20 10.26
C ASP A 163 -18.39 25.12 11.01
N ILE A 164 -18.07 25.48 12.27
CA ILE A 164 -17.30 24.57 13.17
C ILE A 164 -17.97 23.21 13.33
N PRO A 165 -19.31 23.09 13.51
CA PRO A 165 -19.99 21.79 13.55
C PRO A 165 -19.78 20.92 12.32
N LEU A 166 -19.84 21.48 11.12
CA LEU A 166 -19.63 20.74 9.87
C LEU A 166 -18.18 20.25 9.73
N MET A 167 -17.21 21.09 10.11
CA MET A 167 -15.80 20.72 10.14
C MET A 167 -15.53 19.62 11.16
N ALA A 168 -16.10 19.68 12.36
CA ALA A 168 -15.99 18.67 13.39
C ALA A 168 -16.60 17.32 12.95
N MET A 169 -17.75 17.35 12.26
CA MET A 169 -18.36 16.15 11.68
C MET A 169 -17.46 15.51 10.64
N GLY A 170 -16.88 16.27 9.72
CA GLY A 170 -15.97 15.76 8.72
C GLY A 170 -14.69 15.19 9.32
N ALA A 171 -14.10 15.85 10.31
CA ALA A 171 -12.94 15.34 11.04
C ALA A 171 -13.26 14.02 11.77
N THR A 172 -14.45 13.91 12.36
CA THR A 172 -14.93 12.65 12.98
C THR A 172 -15.05 11.54 11.94
N LEU A 173 -15.67 11.81 10.78
CA LEU A 173 -15.78 10.85 9.68
C LEU A 173 -14.42 10.38 9.15
N MET A 174 -13.40 11.23 9.18
CA MET A 174 -12.04 10.85 8.81
C MET A 174 -11.36 9.98 9.88
N THR A 175 -11.59 10.29 11.14
CA THR A 175 -10.87 9.67 12.27
C THR A 175 -11.44 8.29 12.64
N VAL A 176 -12.76 8.15 12.66
CA VAL A 176 -13.45 6.93 13.12
C VAL A 176 -13.00 5.66 12.37
N PRO A 177 -12.93 5.61 11.03
CA PRO A 177 -12.49 4.41 10.32
C PRO A 177 -11.05 4.01 10.65
N VAL A 178 -10.16 4.99 10.85
CA VAL A 178 -8.76 4.74 11.22
C VAL A 178 -8.68 4.11 12.61
N ILE A 179 -9.42 4.66 13.59
CA ILE A 179 -9.49 4.10 14.95
C ILE A 179 -10.05 2.66 14.92
N ILE A 180 -11.14 2.43 14.19
CA ILE A 180 -11.74 1.10 14.08
C ILE A 180 -10.73 0.09 13.56
N ILE A 181 -10.08 0.38 12.44
CA ILE A 181 -9.09 -0.53 11.85
C ILE A 181 -7.91 -0.73 12.78
N TYR A 182 -7.41 0.33 13.42
CA TYR A 182 -6.33 0.22 14.39
C TYR A 182 -6.71 -0.70 15.56
N VAL A 183 -7.84 -0.49 16.20
CA VAL A 183 -8.29 -1.29 17.34
C VAL A 183 -8.47 -2.77 16.96
N LEU A 184 -9.03 -3.04 15.77
CA LEU A 184 -9.24 -4.42 15.31
C LEU A 184 -7.92 -5.14 14.97
N LEU A 185 -6.94 -4.42 14.44
CA LEU A 185 -5.72 -5.02 13.87
C LEU A 185 -4.45 -4.76 14.68
N GLN A 186 -4.50 -4.01 15.80
CA GLN A 186 -3.33 -3.63 16.61
C GLN A 186 -2.45 -4.82 17.03
N LYS A 187 -3.04 -5.97 17.34
CA LYS A 187 -2.29 -7.18 17.73
C LYS A 187 -1.36 -7.69 16.63
N TYR A 188 -1.78 -7.57 15.36
CA TYR A 188 -0.97 -7.99 14.22
C TYR A 188 0.09 -6.95 13.87
N PHE A 189 -0.21 -5.68 14.09
CA PHE A 189 0.72 -4.58 13.90
C PHE A 189 1.94 -4.71 14.82
N ILE A 190 1.72 -4.97 16.11
CA ILE A 190 2.78 -5.14 17.10
C ILE A 190 3.66 -6.36 16.74
N SER A 191 3.06 -7.52 16.42
CA SER A 191 3.79 -8.73 16.08
C SER A 191 4.56 -8.60 14.75
N GLY A 192 4.01 -7.92 13.75
CA GLY A 192 4.66 -7.73 12.45
C GLY A 192 5.90 -6.82 12.52
N ILE A 193 5.87 -5.78 13.37
CA ILE A 193 7.03 -4.89 13.58
C ILE A 193 8.12 -5.58 14.40
N LEU A 194 7.73 -6.28 15.48
CA LEU A 194 8.69 -6.96 16.35
C LEU A 194 9.43 -8.10 15.64
N ALA A 195 8.78 -8.83 14.74
CA ALA A 195 9.42 -9.86 13.92
C ALA A 195 10.53 -9.31 13.01
N GLY A 196 10.44 -8.04 12.61
CA GLY A 196 11.49 -7.33 11.85
C GLY A 196 12.62 -6.76 12.70
N ALA A 197 12.35 -6.44 13.98
CA ALA A 197 13.29 -5.75 14.88
C ALA A 197 14.15 -6.71 15.74
N LEU A 198 13.77 -7.97 15.90
CA LEU A 198 14.49 -8.95 16.75
C LEU A 198 15.64 -9.67 16.03
N LYS A 199 16.22 -9.07 14.98
CA LYS A 199 17.44 -9.54 14.32
C LYS A 199 18.64 -8.66 14.68
N GLU A 200 18.99 -8.64 15.96
CA GLU A 200 20.34 -8.37 16.42
C GLU A 200 20.84 -9.57 17.25
#